data_9df191745d34a27d8d191a4c88ab57af
#
_entry.id   9df191745d34a27d8d191a4c88ab57af
#
_cell.length_a   1.000
_cell.length_b   1.000
_cell.length_c   1.000
_cell.angle_alpha   90.00
_cell.angle_beta   90.00
_cell.angle_gamma   90.00
#
_symmetry.space_group_name_H-M   'P 1'
#
loop_
_entity.id
_entity.type
_entity.pdbx_description
1 polymer ?
#
loop_
_entity_poly.entity_id
_entity_poly.type
_entity_poly.pdbx_seq_one_letter_code
_entity_poly.pdbx_strand_id
1 'polypeptide(L)'
;MKWINKKTIGVVLVVAASGAGYNTIKQYEGLGQPNQVVQKAYPDAYYGWKLPTICYGKTLGVVRNDTASLAQCEEWLKQDVVRHCALVYEALVPQGIWLSQGEQDAYCSFAFNLGRFKGTDSVYGRLLKGDDWGACMGLLKYSYSNGQPSRGLWNRRYAEYNLCISQLDVNRYGIR
;
A
#
# COMPACT_ATOMS: atom_id res chain seq x y z
N MET A 1 13.98 29.05 2.13
CA MET A 1 13.42 27.72 2.34
C MET A 1 11.96 27.89 2.78
N LYS A 2 10.98 27.73 1.85
CA LYS A 2 9.56 27.93 2.16
C LYS A 2 9.04 26.68 2.88
N TRP A 3 8.51 26.85 4.08
CA TRP A 3 7.83 25.80 4.85
C TRP A 3 6.63 25.31 4.06
N ILE A 4 6.67 24.04 3.60
CA ILE A 4 5.50 23.39 3.02
C ILE A 4 4.55 23.07 4.17
N ASN A 5 3.37 23.71 4.16
CA ASN A 5 2.37 23.55 5.21
C ASN A 5 1.84 22.10 5.19
N LYS A 6 1.65 21.48 6.36
CA LYS A 6 1.13 20.10 6.51
C LYS A 6 -0.18 19.84 5.72
N LYS A 7 -1.00 20.88 5.49
CA LYS A 7 -2.20 20.80 4.65
C LYS A 7 -1.88 20.60 3.15
N THR A 8 -0.76 21.13 2.67
CA THR A 8 -0.31 20.96 1.28
C THR A 8 0.20 19.54 1.03
N ILE A 9 0.82 18.91 2.05
CA ILE A 9 1.24 17.50 1.97
C ILE A 9 0.02 16.58 1.79
N GLY A 10 -1.08 16.83 2.50
CA GLY A 10 -2.31 16.05 2.35
C GLY A 10 -2.90 16.08 0.94
N VAL A 11 -2.84 17.22 0.26
CA VAL A 11 -3.34 17.36 -1.12
C VAL A 11 -2.42 16.65 -2.12
N VAL A 12 -1.11 16.70 -1.92
CA VAL A 12 -0.12 15.98 -2.76
C VAL A 12 -0.28 14.47 -2.59
N LEU A 13 -0.61 13.98 -1.39
CA LEU A 13 -0.81 12.56 -1.11
C LEU A 13 -2.02 11.96 -1.86
N VAL A 14 -3.08 12.74 -2.05
CA VAL A 14 -4.27 12.29 -2.82
C VAL A 14 -3.95 12.11 -4.31
N VAL A 15 -2.99 12.85 -4.82
CA VAL A 15 -2.53 12.77 -6.22
C VAL A 15 -1.45 11.70 -6.41
N ALA A 16 -0.85 11.22 -5.33
CA ALA A 16 0.33 10.36 -5.39
C ALA A 16 0.05 8.90 -5.76
N ALA A 17 -1.08 8.33 -5.36
CA ALA A 17 -1.48 7.01 -5.83
C ALA A 17 -2.19 7.15 -7.17
N SER A 18 -1.58 6.62 -8.24
CA SER A 18 -2.22 6.56 -9.55
C SER A 18 -3.38 5.56 -9.56
N GLY A 19 -4.15 5.55 -10.65
CA GLY A 19 -5.16 4.51 -10.87
C GLY A 19 -4.55 3.10 -10.85
N ALA A 20 -3.30 2.92 -11.30
CA ALA A 20 -2.61 1.63 -11.27
C ALA A 20 -2.31 1.18 -9.84
N GLY A 21 -1.75 2.06 -9.00
CA GLY A 21 -1.49 1.78 -7.59
C GLY A 21 -2.76 1.48 -6.80
N TYR A 22 -3.80 2.30 -6.98
CA TYR A 22 -5.11 2.06 -6.34
C TYR A 22 -5.72 0.72 -6.76
N ASN A 23 -5.72 0.39 -8.05
CA ASN A 23 -6.27 -0.86 -8.55
C ASN A 23 -5.48 -2.07 -8.04
N THR A 24 -4.16 -1.95 -7.92
CA THR A 24 -3.32 -3.00 -7.33
C THR A 24 -3.72 -3.25 -5.88
N ILE A 25 -3.86 -2.21 -5.05
CA ILE A 25 -4.31 -2.35 -3.66
C ILE A 25 -5.69 -3.02 -3.63
N LYS A 26 -6.65 -2.48 -4.38
CA LYS A 26 -8.02 -2.99 -4.44
C LYS A 26 -8.09 -4.47 -4.83
N GLN A 27 -7.28 -4.89 -5.80
CA GLN A 27 -7.20 -6.28 -6.26
C GLN A 27 -6.74 -7.23 -5.14
N TYR A 28 -5.71 -6.84 -4.39
CA TYR A 28 -5.12 -7.71 -3.36
C TYR A 28 -5.85 -7.67 -2.02
N GLU A 29 -6.54 -6.58 -1.71
CA GLU A 29 -7.42 -6.56 -0.53
C GLU A 29 -8.70 -7.38 -0.76
N GLY A 30 -9.21 -7.36 -2.00
CA GLY A 30 -10.45 -8.06 -2.35
C GLY A 30 -11.69 -7.51 -1.63
N LEU A 31 -12.85 -7.67 -2.24
CA LEU A 31 -14.11 -7.35 -1.58
C LEU A 31 -14.57 -8.57 -0.78
N GLY A 32 -14.80 -8.42 0.52
CA GLY A 32 -15.14 -9.52 1.42
C GLY A 32 -16.37 -10.35 0.95
N GLN A 33 -17.33 -9.69 0.29
CA GLN A 33 -18.53 -10.33 -0.25
C GLN A 33 -18.79 -9.85 -1.69
N PRO A 34 -17.99 -10.31 -2.68
CA PRO A 34 -17.96 -9.72 -4.04
C PRO A 34 -19.29 -9.81 -4.80
N ASN A 35 -20.16 -10.73 -4.44
CA ASN A 35 -21.46 -10.94 -5.10
C ASN A 35 -22.62 -10.20 -4.41
N GLN A 36 -22.35 -9.37 -3.40
CA GLN A 36 -23.39 -8.64 -2.67
C GLN A 36 -23.31 -7.13 -2.96
N VAL A 37 -24.44 -6.53 -3.28
CA VAL A 37 -24.57 -5.07 -3.47
C VAL A 37 -24.42 -4.33 -2.14
N VAL A 38 -24.89 -4.94 -1.05
CA VAL A 38 -24.72 -4.44 0.31
C VAL A 38 -23.76 -5.37 1.04
N GLN A 39 -22.63 -4.82 1.44
CA GLN A 39 -21.64 -5.53 2.24
C GLN A 39 -22.09 -5.58 3.69
N LYS A 40 -21.86 -6.70 4.37
CA LYS A 40 -22.14 -6.88 5.79
C LYS A 40 -20.85 -7.14 6.54
N ALA A 41 -20.77 -6.68 7.80
CA ALA A 41 -19.66 -7.03 8.66
C ALA A 41 -19.58 -8.56 8.85
N TYR A 42 -18.36 -9.09 8.82
CA TYR A 42 -18.03 -10.50 9.01
C TYR A 42 -16.91 -10.65 10.05
N PRO A 43 -16.77 -11.82 10.68
CA PRO A 43 -15.70 -12.05 11.65
C PRO A 43 -14.35 -12.12 10.93
N ASP A 44 -13.31 -11.53 11.54
CA ASP A 44 -11.93 -11.72 11.10
C ASP A 44 -11.53 -13.20 11.15
N ALA A 45 -10.66 -13.62 10.22
CA ALA A 45 -10.25 -15.04 10.13
C ALA A 45 -9.49 -15.54 11.36
N TYR A 46 -8.77 -14.68 12.08
CA TYR A 46 -7.99 -15.05 13.27
C TYR A 46 -8.65 -14.61 14.57
N TYR A 47 -9.22 -13.40 14.60
CA TYR A 47 -9.77 -12.77 15.80
C TYR A 47 -11.30 -12.94 15.92
N GLY A 48 -11.96 -13.47 14.88
CA GLY A 48 -13.40 -13.64 14.85
C GLY A 48 -14.14 -12.32 15.07
N TRP A 49 -15.23 -12.34 15.79
CA TRP A 49 -16.03 -11.17 16.12
C TRP A 49 -15.38 -10.18 17.11
N LYS A 50 -14.19 -10.48 17.61
CA LYS A 50 -13.40 -9.51 18.39
C LYS A 50 -12.83 -8.41 17.48
N LEU A 51 -12.71 -8.70 16.18
CA LEU A 51 -12.28 -7.76 15.16
C LEU A 51 -13.22 -7.84 13.95
N PRO A 52 -14.44 -7.26 14.03
CA PRO A 52 -15.37 -7.25 12.90
C PRO A 52 -14.74 -6.54 11.69
N THR A 53 -14.91 -7.11 10.52
CA THR A 53 -14.32 -6.64 9.27
C THR A 53 -15.42 -6.41 8.24
N ILE A 54 -15.29 -5.41 7.37
CA ILE A 54 -16.25 -5.13 6.31
C ILE A 54 -15.52 -4.64 5.04
N CYS A 55 -16.15 -4.76 3.88
CA CYS A 55 -15.66 -4.25 2.59
C CYS A 55 -14.27 -4.82 2.21
N TYR A 56 -13.29 -3.96 1.99
CA TYR A 56 -11.91 -4.27 1.62
C TYR A 56 -11.02 -4.40 2.89
N GLY A 57 -11.47 -5.15 3.87
CA GLY A 57 -10.67 -5.37 5.07
C GLY A 57 -10.74 -4.25 6.12
N LYS A 58 -11.70 -3.31 6.02
CA LYS A 58 -11.87 -2.28 7.04
C LYS A 58 -12.29 -2.88 8.38
N THR A 59 -11.56 -2.51 9.43
CA THR A 59 -11.83 -2.95 10.81
C THR A 59 -12.12 -1.78 11.75
N LEU A 60 -11.49 -0.62 11.50
CA LEU A 60 -11.59 0.55 12.37
C LEU A 60 -13.02 1.08 12.42
N GLY A 61 -13.62 1.08 13.62
CA GLY A 61 -14.97 1.59 13.86
C GLY A 61 -16.08 0.65 13.36
N VAL A 62 -15.75 -0.58 12.94
CA VAL A 62 -16.73 -1.58 12.49
C VAL A 62 -17.25 -2.36 13.69
N VAL A 63 -18.57 -2.53 13.74
CA VAL A 63 -19.24 -3.38 14.73
C VAL A 63 -20.04 -4.49 14.04
N ARG A 64 -20.37 -5.52 14.81
CA ARG A 64 -21.21 -6.62 14.34
C ARG A 64 -22.56 -6.07 13.85
N ASN A 65 -23.00 -6.53 12.68
CA ASN A 65 -24.22 -6.12 11.97
C ASN A 65 -24.10 -4.82 11.17
N ASP A 66 -22.95 -4.16 11.12
CA ASP A 66 -22.74 -3.04 10.20
C ASP A 66 -22.96 -3.48 8.75
N THR A 67 -23.50 -2.55 7.97
CA THR A 67 -23.69 -2.71 6.53
C THR A 67 -23.13 -1.50 5.79
N ALA A 68 -22.68 -1.71 4.56
CA ALA A 68 -22.18 -0.64 3.70
C ALA A 68 -22.56 -0.88 2.24
N SER A 69 -22.84 0.19 1.50
CA SER A 69 -22.92 0.13 0.05
C SER A 69 -21.53 -0.04 -0.58
N LEU A 70 -21.48 -0.49 -1.84
CA LEU A 70 -20.21 -0.55 -2.58
C LEU A 70 -19.54 0.83 -2.68
N ALA A 71 -20.32 1.89 -2.88
CA ALA A 71 -19.79 3.25 -2.91
C ALA A 71 -19.13 3.65 -1.58
N GLN A 72 -19.72 3.27 -0.46
CA GLN A 72 -19.14 3.51 0.86
C GLN A 72 -17.85 2.71 1.08
N CYS A 73 -17.80 1.45 0.61
CA CYS A 73 -16.60 0.62 0.65
C CYS A 73 -15.45 1.24 -0.16
N GLU A 74 -15.75 1.75 -1.36
CA GLU A 74 -14.77 2.44 -2.21
C GLU A 74 -14.22 3.72 -1.55
N GLU A 75 -15.09 4.49 -0.91
CA GLU A 75 -14.68 5.71 -0.23
C GLU A 75 -13.77 5.39 0.97
N TRP A 76 -14.10 4.38 1.76
CA TRP A 76 -13.25 3.93 2.85
C TRP A 76 -11.90 3.40 2.37
N LEU A 77 -11.88 2.63 1.26
CA LEU A 77 -10.63 2.16 0.67
C LEU A 77 -9.74 3.34 0.23
N LYS A 78 -10.31 4.37 -0.41
CA LYS A 78 -9.56 5.57 -0.80
C LYS A 78 -8.92 6.27 0.41
N GLN A 79 -9.69 6.44 1.49
CA GLN A 79 -9.18 7.04 2.73
C GLN A 79 -8.05 6.22 3.33
N ASP A 80 -8.18 4.89 3.34
CA ASP A 80 -7.16 3.99 3.87
C ASP A 80 -5.90 3.99 2.99
N VAL A 81 -6.04 4.06 1.66
CA VAL A 81 -4.91 4.22 0.73
C VAL A 81 -4.14 5.51 1.03
N VAL A 82 -4.84 6.65 1.16
CA VAL A 82 -4.20 7.94 1.50
C VAL A 82 -3.43 7.84 2.82
N ARG A 83 -4.03 7.25 3.84
CA ARG A 83 -3.40 7.07 5.16
C ARG A 83 -2.12 6.24 5.08
N HIS A 84 -2.12 5.14 4.33
CA HIS A 84 -0.94 4.28 4.21
C HIS A 84 0.13 4.85 3.29
N CYS A 85 -0.26 5.56 2.21
CA CYS A 85 0.70 6.33 1.42
C CYS A 85 1.40 7.40 2.26
N ALA A 86 0.72 8.02 3.23
CA ALA A 86 1.34 8.99 4.14
C ALA A 86 2.56 8.40 4.87
N LEU A 87 2.54 7.10 5.23
CA LEU A 87 3.68 6.42 5.86
C LEU A 87 4.95 6.46 4.99
N VAL A 88 4.78 6.38 3.66
CA VAL A 88 5.89 6.44 2.70
C VAL A 88 6.46 7.86 2.65
N TYR A 89 5.60 8.87 2.49
CA TYR A 89 6.02 10.27 2.38
C TYR A 89 6.63 10.81 3.68
N GLU A 90 6.04 10.49 4.82
CA GLU A 90 6.58 10.86 6.13
C GLU A 90 7.95 10.21 6.40
N ALA A 91 8.23 9.09 5.75
CA ALA A 91 9.53 8.45 5.84
C ALA A 91 10.57 9.12 4.93
N LEU A 92 10.22 9.47 3.69
CA LEU A 92 11.15 9.81 2.63
C LEU A 92 11.34 11.33 2.41
N VAL A 93 10.27 12.12 2.51
CA VAL A 93 10.34 13.57 2.29
C VAL A 93 11.35 14.29 3.19
N PRO A 94 11.44 13.97 4.51
CA PRO A 94 12.46 14.57 5.37
C PRO A 94 13.89 14.19 4.99
N GLN A 95 14.08 13.12 4.21
CA GLN A 95 15.38 12.67 3.71
C GLN A 95 15.71 13.26 2.33
N GLY A 96 14.81 14.06 1.75
CA GLY A 96 14.98 14.62 0.41
C GLY A 96 14.87 13.58 -0.71
N ILE A 97 14.27 12.42 -0.43
CA ILE A 97 14.10 11.34 -1.41
C ILE A 97 12.77 11.53 -2.16
N TRP A 98 12.85 11.58 -3.48
CA TRP A 98 11.72 11.73 -4.38
C TRP A 98 11.55 10.47 -5.22
N LEU A 99 10.33 10.00 -5.33
CA LEU A 99 9.96 8.77 -6.03
C LEU A 99 9.36 9.08 -7.41
N SER A 100 9.61 8.21 -8.38
CA SER A 100 8.80 8.13 -9.58
C SER A 100 7.36 7.69 -9.25
N GLN A 101 6.42 7.87 -10.18
CA GLN A 101 5.04 7.44 -9.95
C GLN A 101 4.93 5.91 -9.72
N GLY A 102 5.72 5.13 -10.47
CA GLY A 102 5.75 3.68 -10.30
C GLY A 102 6.24 3.23 -8.92
N GLU A 103 7.28 3.89 -8.40
CA GLU A 103 7.76 3.66 -7.03
C GLU A 103 6.73 4.07 -5.98
N GLN A 104 6.07 5.21 -6.19
CA GLN A 104 5.01 5.68 -5.27
C GLN A 104 3.88 4.67 -5.19
N ASP A 105 3.38 4.19 -6.33
CA ASP A 105 2.30 3.21 -6.40
C ASP A 105 2.68 1.89 -5.71
N ALA A 106 3.89 1.41 -5.99
CA ALA A 106 4.43 0.18 -5.40
C ALA A 106 4.58 0.29 -3.88
N TYR A 107 5.22 1.36 -3.41
CA TYR A 107 5.48 1.52 -1.98
C TYR A 107 4.23 1.89 -1.19
N CYS A 108 3.25 2.58 -1.78
CA CYS A 108 1.93 2.78 -1.18
C CYS A 108 1.22 1.43 -0.97
N SER A 109 1.19 0.54 -1.99
CA SER A 109 0.62 -0.79 -1.87
C SER A 109 1.34 -1.65 -0.83
N PHE A 110 2.67 -1.58 -0.83
CA PHE A 110 3.50 -2.27 0.14
C PHE A 110 3.23 -1.80 1.58
N ALA A 111 3.20 -0.47 1.81
CA ALA A 111 2.90 0.11 3.11
C ALA A 111 1.47 -0.20 3.57
N PHE A 112 0.51 -0.24 2.64
CA PHE A 112 -0.87 -0.63 2.92
C PHE A 112 -0.94 -2.05 3.49
N ASN A 113 -0.23 -3.00 2.87
CA ASN A 113 -0.23 -4.39 3.32
C ASN A 113 0.52 -4.61 4.64
N LEU A 114 1.66 -3.91 4.85
CA LEU A 114 2.48 -4.09 6.05
C LEU A 114 2.04 -3.23 7.23
N GLY A 115 1.22 -2.19 7.03
CA GLY A 115 0.87 -1.20 8.04
C GLY A 115 2.06 -0.31 8.44
N ARG A 116 3.19 -0.37 7.72
CA ARG A 116 4.42 0.40 7.98
C ARG A 116 5.28 0.53 6.74
N PHE A 117 6.20 1.52 6.75
CA PHE A 117 7.23 1.66 5.71
C PHE A 117 8.64 1.76 6.32
N LYS A 118 8.84 2.60 7.34
CA LYS A 118 10.09 2.66 8.12
C LYS A 118 10.42 1.30 8.74
N GLY A 119 11.71 0.99 8.85
CA GLY A 119 12.19 -0.30 9.39
C GLY A 119 12.08 -1.47 8.41
N THR A 120 11.83 -1.21 7.13
CA THR A 120 11.90 -2.21 6.05
C THR A 120 13.28 -2.13 5.40
N ASP A 121 14.28 -2.79 5.98
CA ASP A 121 15.70 -2.62 5.59
C ASP A 121 15.96 -2.91 4.11
N SER A 122 15.26 -3.88 3.52
CA SER A 122 15.42 -4.24 2.10
C SER A 122 14.71 -3.28 1.14
N VAL A 123 13.84 -2.38 1.64
CA VAL A 123 13.17 -1.34 0.86
C VAL A 123 13.61 0.04 1.35
N TYR A 124 13.11 0.49 2.50
CA TYR A 124 13.42 1.80 3.06
C TYR A 124 14.92 2.01 3.29
N GLY A 125 15.61 1.00 3.86
CA GLY A 125 17.04 1.07 4.11
C GLY A 125 17.90 1.18 2.84
N ARG A 126 17.41 0.67 1.70
CA ARG A 126 18.05 0.82 0.39
C ARG A 126 17.82 2.20 -0.21
N LEU A 127 16.60 2.72 -0.11
CA LEU A 127 16.29 4.09 -0.55
C LEU A 127 17.15 5.13 0.16
N LEU A 128 17.40 4.95 1.46
CA LEU A 128 18.31 5.83 2.21
C LEU A 128 19.74 5.82 1.68
N LYS A 129 20.14 4.78 0.93
CA LYS A 129 21.45 4.63 0.30
C LYS A 129 21.47 5.02 -1.17
N GLY A 130 20.33 5.49 -1.71
CA GLY A 130 20.17 5.81 -3.13
C GLY A 130 20.13 4.58 -4.04
N ASP A 131 19.81 3.40 -3.49
CA ASP A 131 19.70 2.13 -4.22
C ASP A 131 18.22 1.87 -4.55
N ASP A 132 17.67 2.64 -5.48
CA ASP A 132 16.24 2.58 -5.87
C ASP A 132 15.92 1.21 -6.51
N TRP A 133 16.80 0.71 -7.40
CA TRP A 133 16.64 -0.62 -8.00
C TRP A 133 16.63 -1.72 -6.94
N GLY A 134 17.60 -1.70 -6.04
CA GLY A 134 17.65 -2.65 -4.94
C GLY A 134 16.47 -2.54 -4.00
N ALA A 135 15.88 -1.35 -3.83
CA ALA A 135 14.66 -1.16 -3.05
C ALA A 135 13.46 -1.83 -3.72
N CYS A 136 13.28 -1.67 -5.05
CA CYS A 136 12.25 -2.39 -5.81
C CYS A 136 12.42 -3.91 -5.69
N MET A 137 13.63 -4.44 -5.87
CA MET A 137 13.94 -5.87 -5.66
C MET A 137 13.69 -6.31 -4.21
N GLY A 138 13.88 -5.40 -3.26
CA GLY A 138 13.66 -5.63 -1.83
C GLY A 138 12.21 -5.98 -1.49
N LEU A 139 11.23 -5.55 -2.27
CA LEU A 139 9.82 -5.89 -2.11
C LEU A 139 9.61 -7.41 -2.11
N LEU A 140 10.28 -8.14 -3.01
CA LEU A 140 10.13 -9.58 -3.18
C LEU A 140 10.47 -10.40 -1.93
N LYS A 141 11.25 -9.83 -1.00
CA LYS A 141 11.59 -10.48 0.26
C LYS A 141 10.43 -10.60 1.25
N TYR A 142 9.34 -9.84 1.03
CA TYR A 142 8.15 -9.84 1.91
C TYR A 142 7.04 -10.78 1.41
N SER A 143 7.43 -11.94 0.91
CA SER A 143 6.54 -12.98 0.36
C SER A 143 6.26 -14.15 1.31
N TYR A 144 6.56 -13.99 2.61
CA TYR A 144 6.37 -15.00 3.64
C TYR A 144 5.32 -14.56 4.66
N SER A 145 4.58 -15.53 5.19
CA SER A 145 3.65 -15.37 6.31
C SER A 145 3.94 -16.45 7.35
N ASN A 146 4.12 -16.07 8.61
CA ASN A 146 4.48 -17.00 9.69
C ASN A 146 5.66 -17.92 9.36
N GLY A 147 6.68 -17.38 8.69
CA GLY A 147 7.88 -18.12 8.28
C GLY A 147 7.70 -19.06 7.09
N GLN A 148 6.50 -19.15 6.51
CA GLN A 148 6.21 -19.98 5.35
C GLN A 148 6.01 -19.14 4.09
N PRO A 149 6.47 -19.63 2.89
CA PRO A 149 6.20 -18.96 1.64
C PRO A 149 4.70 -18.81 1.39
N SER A 150 4.27 -17.65 0.97
CA SER A 150 2.88 -17.37 0.63
C SER A 150 2.76 -16.97 -0.85
N ARG A 151 2.05 -17.78 -1.63
CA ARG A 151 1.83 -17.50 -3.06
C ARG A 151 1.06 -16.17 -3.26
N GLY A 152 0.10 -15.87 -2.38
CA GLY A 152 -0.65 -14.60 -2.46
C GLY A 152 0.25 -13.40 -2.22
N LEU A 153 1.11 -13.46 -1.20
CA LEU A 153 2.09 -12.40 -0.94
C LEU A 153 3.13 -12.30 -2.06
N TRP A 154 3.61 -13.43 -2.60
CA TRP A 154 4.51 -13.43 -3.74
C TRP A 154 3.90 -12.70 -4.94
N ASN A 155 2.68 -13.05 -5.33
CA ASN A 155 1.99 -12.42 -6.46
C ASN A 155 1.83 -10.89 -6.23
N ARG A 156 1.48 -10.47 -5.00
CA ARG A 156 1.37 -9.06 -4.63
C ARG A 156 2.72 -8.35 -4.74
N ARG A 157 3.78 -8.92 -4.15
CA ARG A 157 5.14 -8.37 -4.22
C ARG A 157 5.65 -8.26 -5.65
N TYR A 158 5.32 -9.26 -6.49
CA TYR A 158 5.71 -9.24 -7.89
C TYR A 158 4.99 -8.15 -8.70
N ALA A 159 3.70 -7.93 -8.44
CA ALA A 159 2.96 -6.81 -9.04
C ALA A 159 3.52 -5.46 -8.60
N GLU A 160 3.80 -5.29 -7.31
CA GLU A 160 4.43 -4.09 -6.76
C GLU A 160 5.84 -3.87 -7.34
N TYR A 161 6.64 -4.92 -7.47
CA TYR A 161 7.93 -4.84 -8.13
C TYR A 161 7.82 -4.34 -9.56
N ASN A 162 6.88 -4.87 -10.35
CA ASN A 162 6.67 -4.44 -11.73
C ASN A 162 6.24 -2.95 -11.82
N LEU A 163 5.38 -2.48 -10.93
CA LEU A 163 5.05 -1.04 -10.82
C LEU A 163 6.31 -0.23 -10.50
N CYS A 164 7.08 -0.66 -9.51
CA CYS A 164 8.27 0.02 -9.03
C CYS A 164 9.28 0.26 -10.15
N ILE A 165 9.59 -0.79 -10.93
CA ILE A 165 10.60 -0.70 -11.99
C ILE A 165 10.09 -0.03 -13.27
N SER A 166 8.78 0.10 -13.45
CA SER A 166 8.18 0.56 -14.71
C SER A 166 8.60 1.98 -15.12
N GLN A 167 9.03 2.79 -14.17
CA GLN A 167 9.44 4.18 -14.37
C GLN A 167 10.82 4.50 -13.78
N LEU A 168 11.58 3.48 -13.41
CA LEU A 168 12.98 3.69 -13.07
C LEU A 168 13.79 4.00 -14.32
N ASP A 169 14.70 4.96 -14.20
CA ASP A 169 15.68 5.20 -15.26
C ASP A 169 16.70 4.07 -15.30
N VAL A 170 16.38 3.04 -16.08
CA VAL A 170 17.22 1.83 -16.22
C VAL A 170 18.63 2.15 -16.74
N ASN A 171 18.81 3.28 -17.46
CA ASN A 171 20.13 3.70 -17.92
C ASN A 171 21.05 4.09 -16.76
N ARG A 172 20.48 4.57 -15.66
CA ARG A 172 21.20 4.92 -14.43
C ARG A 172 21.89 3.71 -13.79
N TYR A 173 21.36 2.50 -14.03
CA TYR A 173 21.84 1.25 -13.43
C TYR A 173 22.59 0.34 -14.41
N GLY A 174 22.84 0.79 -15.67
CA GLY A 174 23.58 0.01 -16.67
C GLY A 174 22.89 -1.27 -17.13
N ILE A 175 21.60 -1.39 -16.90
CA ILE A 175 20.78 -2.54 -17.31
C ILE A 175 20.36 -2.29 -18.76
N ARG A 176 20.92 -3.07 -19.69
CA ARG A 176 20.57 -3.11 -21.11
C ARG A 176 19.75 -4.34 -21.43
#